data_9410152a2da3274bcf9f2d73ffcc9e13
#
_entry.id   9410152a2da3274bcf9f2d73ffcc9e13
#
_cell.length_a   1.000
_cell.length_b   1.000
_cell.length_c   1.000
_cell.angle_alpha   90.00
_cell.angle_beta   90.00
_cell.angle_gamma   90.00
#
_symmetry.space_group_name_H-M   'P 1'
#
loop_
_entity.id
_entity.type
_entity.pdbx_description
1 polymer ?
#
loop_
_entity_poly.entity_id
_entity_poly.type
_entity_poly.pdbx_seq_one_letter_code
_entity_poly.pdbx_strand_id
1 'polypeptide(L)'
;RRDMSIREEKDYITNAKTSGYRSYHIILNYDVYTIKGLQTIQAEIQIRTMAMDFWATIEHSLQYKYRHNMPEHIREKLLNAANATVALDQEMSSVRGEIMDAQNSFNYKASIVADILTNIQNLYYVGNQREVVKIQNEFYDIYQKDDLEKLEDFSKQLDIIAEGYKAQGL
;
A
#
# COMPACT_ATOMS: atom_id res chain seq x y z
N ARG A 1 -18.54 4.38 -18.37
CA ARG A 1 -19.21 5.58 -18.85
C ARG A 1 -18.42 6.12 -20.01
N ARG A 2 -19.08 6.39 -21.16
CA ARG A 2 -18.43 6.82 -22.40
C ARG A 2 -18.28 8.35 -22.52
N ASP A 3 -18.44 9.06 -21.42
CA ASP A 3 -18.54 10.52 -21.40
C ASP A 3 -17.16 11.21 -21.26
N MET A 4 -16.07 10.41 -21.15
CA MET A 4 -14.71 10.93 -21.03
C MET A 4 -13.77 10.18 -21.96
N SER A 5 -12.86 10.90 -22.58
CA SER A 5 -11.75 10.34 -23.36
C SER A 5 -10.44 11.02 -22.98
N ILE A 6 -9.38 10.22 -22.82
CA ILE A 6 -8.03 10.75 -22.60
C ILE A 6 -7.54 11.33 -23.92
N ARG A 7 -7.14 12.59 -23.91
CA ARG A 7 -6.55 13.29 -25.05
C ARG A 7 -5.02 13.21 -25.05
N GLU A 8 -4.41 13.41 -23.89
CA GLU A 8 -2.96 13.49 -23.74
C GLU A 8 -2.56 13.11 -22.32
N GLU A 9 -1.41 12.48 -22.18
CA GLU A 9 -0.75 12.20 -20.90
C GLU A 9 0.66 12.80 -20.90
N LYS A 10 1.09 13.41 -19.78
CA LYS A 10 2.42 13.99 -19.62
C LYS A 10 3.03 13.49 -18.32
N ASP A 11 4.08 12.68 -18.44
CA ASP A 11 4.82 12.15 -17.31
C ASP A 11 6.00 13.06 -16.97
N TYR A 12 5.77 14.00 -16.05
CA TYR A 12 6.82 14.81 -15.44
C TYR A 12 7.37 14.18 -14.15
N ILE A 13 6.90 12.98 -13.74
CA ILE A 13 7.50 12.25 -12.63
C ILE A 13 8.82 11.64 -13.08
N THR A 14 8.77 10.91 -14.19
CA THR A 14 9.97 10.31 -14.82
C THR A 14 10.84 11.38 -15.50
N ASN A 15 10.19 12.33 -16.21
CA ASN A 15 10.84 13.38 -16.98
C ASN A 15 10.59 14.75 -16.33
N ALA A 16 11.24 15.00 -15.17
CA ALA A 16 11.07 16.25 -14.45
C ALA A 16 11.43 17.47 -15.31
N LYS A 17 10.72 18.58 -15.12
CA LYS A 17 11.09 19.85 -15.75
C LYS A 17 12.43 20.37 -15.19
N THR A 18 13.08 21.23 -15.91
CA THR A 18 14.35 21.87 -15.50
C THR A 18 14.24 22.64 -14.19
N SER A 19 13.04 23.09 -13.81
CA SER A 19 12.76 23.70 -12.50
C SER A 19 12.75 22.72 -11.34
N GLY A 20 12.72 21.41 -11.62
CA GLY A 20 12.49 20.36 -10.63
C GLY A 20 11.01 19.96 -10.47
N TYR A 21 10.11 20.60 -11.22
CA TYR A 21 8.67 20.27 -11.16
C TYR A 21 8.38 18.84 -11.56
N ARG A 22 7.57 18.14 -10.76
CA ARG A 22 7.14 16.76 -10.97
C ARG A 22 5.63 16.64 -10.78
N SER A 23 4.97 15.99 -11.73
CA SER A 23 3.54 15.66 -11.70
C SER A 23 3.21 14.74 -12.85
N TYR A 24 2.21 13.88 -12.70
CA TYR A 24 1.61 13.17 -13.84
C TYR A 24 0.35 13.90 -14.25
N HIS A 25 0.25 14.31 -15.52
CA HIS A 25 -0.88 15.07 -16.05
C HIS A 25 -1.69 14.21 -17.00
N ILE A 26 -3.00 14.20 -16.81
CA ILE A 26 -3.95 13.56 -17.72
C ILE A 26 -4.88 14.65 -18.23
N ILE A 27 -4.86 14.89 -19.52
CA ILE A 27 -5.77 15.83 -20.19
C ILE A 27 -6.93 15.04 -20.78
N LEU A 28 -8.12 15.35 -20.30
CA LEU A 28 -9.37 14.69 -20.68
C LEU A 28 -10.23 15.59 -21.56
N ASN A 29 -10.94 15.02 -22.53
CA ASN A 29 -12.13 15.60 -23.09
C ASN A 29 -13.33 15.03 -22.34
N TYR A 30 -14.18 15.92 -21.84
CA TYR A 30 -15.38 15.57 -21.09
C TYR A 30 -16.61 16.25 -21.69
N ASP A 31 -17.63 15.44 -22.01
CA ASP A 31 -18.85 15.92 -22.61
C ASP A 31 -19.84 16.33 -21.52
N VAL A 32 -20.25 17.61 -21.56
CA VAL A 32 -21.25 18.20 -20.63
C VAL A 32 -22.45 18.71 -21.36
N TYR A 33 -23.63 18.44 -20.81
CA TYR A 33 -24.89 19.04 -21.31
C TYR A 33 -25.06 20.41 -20.69
N THR A 34 -25.09 21.43 -21.57
CA THR A 34 -25.35 22.81 -21.19
C THR A 34 -26.69 23.28 -21.76
N ILE A 35 -27.14 24.48 -21.38
CA ILE A 35 -28.32 25.12 -22.00
C ILE A 35 -28.16 25.33 -23.51
N LYS A 36 -26.94 25.29 -24.04
CA LYS A 36 -26.62 25.40 -25.47
C LYS A 36 -26.44 24.03 -26.15
N GLY A 37 -26.81 22.95 -25.49
CA GLY A 37 -26.63 21.56 -25.94
C GLY A 37 -25.35 20.92 -25.42
N LEU A 38 -24.97 19.80 -26.03
CA LEU A 38 -23.77 19.04 -25.69
C LEU A 38 -22.52 19.86 -26.05
N GLN A 39 -21.61 20.02 -25.09
CA GLN A 39 -20.31 20.68 -25.27
C GLN A 39 -19.20 19.82 -24.71
N THR A 40 -18.12 19.66 -25.45
CA THR A 40 -16.92 19.01 -25.00
C THR A 40 -15.98 20.03 -24.34
N ILE A 41 -15.69 19.86 -23.08
CA ILE A 41 -14.73 20.68 -22.32
C ILE A 41 -13.44 19.89 -22.08
N GLN A 42 -12.34 20.60 -21.91
CA GLN A 42 -11.08 19.98 -21.47
C GLN A 42 -10.92 20.14 -19.98
N ALA A 43 -10.53 19.04 -19.32
CA ALA A 43 -10.15 19.02 -17.92
C ALA A 43 -8.74 18.46 -17.81
N GLU A 44 -7.94 19.03 -16.92
CA GLU A 44 -6.61 18.52 -16.58
C GLU A 44 -6.63 17.96 -15.17
N ILE A 45 -6.24 16.69 -15.05
CA ILE A 45 -6.00 16.01 -13.75
C ILE A 45 -4.49 16.00 -13.52
N GLN A 46 -4.05 16.53 -12.39
CA GLN A 46 -2.67 16.51 -11.97
C GLN A 46 -2.52 15.56 -10.78
N ILE A 47 -1.70 14.51 -10.94
CA ILE A 47 -1.41 13.52 -9.91
C ILE A 47 0.00 13.77 -9.40
N ARG A 48 0.13 14.01 -8.10
CA ARG A 48 1.40 14.27 -7.43
C ARG A 48 1.33 13.88 -5.94
N THR A 49 2.46 13.73 -5.31
CA THR A 49 2.53 13.55 -3.86
C THR A 49 2.22 14.87 -3.14
N MET A 50 1.96 14.81 -1.85
CA MET A 50 1.77 16.02 -1.01
C MET A 50 3.02 16.90 -1.00
N ALA A 51 4.21 16.31 -0.97
CA ALA A 51 5.47 17.04 -0.99
C ALA A 51 5.69 17.74 -2.34
N MET A 52 5.38 17.07 -3.46
CA MET A 52 5.40 17.68 -4.80
C MET A 52 4.37 18.81 -4.95
N ASP A 53 3.18 18.66 -4.36
CA ASP A 53 2.13 19.68 -4.42
C ASP A 53 2.51 20.93 -3.60
N PHE A 54 3.05 20.73 -2.41
CA PHE A 54 3.57 21.82 -1.59
C PHE A 54 4.66 22.61 -2.33
N TRP A 55 5.66 21.91 -2.90
CA TRP A 55 6.71 22.53 -3.68
C TRP A 55 6.16 23.30 -4.90
N ALA A 56 5.25 22.68 -5.66
CA ALA A 56 4.67 23.29 -6.85
C ALA A 56 3.87 24.58 -6.55
N THR A 57 3.19 24.61 -5.41
CA THR A 57 2.47 25.79 -4.93
C THR A 57 3.42 26.96 -4.64
N ILE A 58 4.57 26.68 -4.01
CA ILE A 58 5.59 27.71 -3.73
C ILE A 58 6.22 28.20 -5.05
N GLU A 59 6.64 27.28 -5.90
CA GLU A 59 7.25 27.60 -7.19
C GLU A 59 6.34 28.47 -8.05
N HIS A 60 5.05 28.12 -8.15
CA HIS A 60 4.05 28.89 -8.87
C HIS A 60 3.88 30.31 -8.30
N SER A 61 3.82 30.45 -6.99
CA SER A 61 3.72 31.75 -6.31
C SER A 61 4.92 32.64 -6.60
N LEU A 62 6.13 32.06 -6.59
CA LEU A 62 7.37 32.79 -6.89
C LEU A 62 7.46 33.15 -8.37
N GLN A 63 7.09 32.26 -9.28
CA GLN A 63 7.02 32.58 -10.71
C GLN A 63 6.08 33.76 -11.00
N TYR A 64 4.91 33.78 -10.38
CA TYR A 64 3.96 34.89 -10.49
C TYR A 64 4.55 36.21 -9.95
N LYS A 65 5.22 36.16 -8.76
CA LYS A 65 5.82 37.33 -8.12
C LYS A 65 6.96 37.91 -8.96
N TYR A 66 7.82 37.07 -9.52
CA TYR A 66 8.99 37.51 -10.29
C TYR A 66 8.74 37.67 -11.79
N ARG A 67 7.51 37.41 -12.29
CA ARG A 67 7.13 37.58 -13.71
C ARG A 67 8.18 37.04 -14.68
N HIS A 68 8.66 35.81 -14.46
CA HIS A 68 9.69 35.11 -15.23
C HIS A 68 11.13 35.64 -15.06
N ASN A 69 11.37 36.63 -14.21
CA ASN A 69 12.71 37.15 -13.92
C ASN A 69 13.22 36.74 -12.54
N MET A 70 13.12 35.43 -12.24
CA MET A 70 13.54 34.85 -10.97
C MET A 70 15.06 34.88 -10.84
N PRO A 71 15.63 35.43 -9.73
CA PRO A 71 17.07 35.40 -9.48
C PRO A 71 17.62 33.98 -9.44
N GLU A 72 18.84 33.78 -9.97
CA GLU A 72 19.45 32.45 -10.09
C GLU A 72 19.55 31.72 -8.74
N HIS A 73 19.99 32.42 -7.70
CA HIS A 73 20.12 31.83 -6.36
C HIS A 73 18.77 31.33 -5.78
N ILE A 74 17.64 31.93 -6.18
CA ILE A 74 16.28 31.46 -5.80
C ILE A 74 15.94 30.21 -6.60
N ARG A 75 16.28 30.19 -7.90
CA ARG A 75 16.06 29.04 -8.78
C ARG A 75 16.82 27.82 -8.30
N GLU A 76 18.09 27.98 -7.91
CA GLU A 76 18.91 26.90 -7.33
C GLU A 76 18.30 26.38 -6.02
N LYS A 77 17.85 27.26 -5.13
CA LYS A 77 17.18 26.86 -3.88
C LYS A 77 15.89 26.07 -4.15
N LEU A 78 15.11 26.49 -5.14
CA LEU A 78 13.91 25.74 -5.54
C LEU A 78 14.24 24.36 -6.09
N LEU A 79 15.28 24.24 -6.90
CA LEU A 79 15.72 22.95 -7.42
C LEU A 79 16.20 22.02 -6.30
N ASN A 80 16.98 22.56 -5.34
CA ASN A 80 17.40 21.80 -4.16
C ASN A 80 16.21 21.35 -3.31
N ALA A 81 15.21 22.20 -3.13
CA ALA A 81 13.96 21.85 -2.45
C ALA A 81 13.17 20.76 -3.22
N ALA A 82 13.11 20.85 -4.56
CA ALA A 82 12.48 19.79 -5.38
C ALA A 82 13.18 18.43 -5.19
N ASN A 83 14.49 18.41 -5.14
CA ASN A 83 15.25 17.17 -4.88
C ASN A 83 15.00 16.62 -3.47
N ALA A 84 14.87 17.51 -2.48
CA ALA A 84 14.52 17.12 -1.11
C ALA A 84 13.10 16.52 -1.02
N THR A 85 12.13 17.02 -1.80
CA THR A 85 10.77 16.41 -1.83
C THR A 85 10.81 14.99 -2.41
N VAL A 86 11.65 14.75 -3.42
CA VAL A 86 11.82 13.40 -4.00
C VAL A 86 12.43 12.44 -2.98
N ALA A 87 13.46 12.88 -2.26
CA ALA A 87 14.08 12.06 -1.21
C ALA A 87 13.08 11.74 -0.09
N LEU A 88 12.28 12.73 0.34
CA LEU A 88 11.23 12.53 1.33
C LEU A 88 10.19 11.49 0.85
N ASP A 89 9.72 11.60 -0.39
CA ASP A 89 8.74 10.66 -0.95
C ASP A 89 9.32 9.23 -1.01
N GLN A 90 10.59 9.08 -1.34
CA GLN A 90 11.28 7.79 -1.36
C GLN A 90 11.37 7.17 0.03
N GLU A 91 11.77 7.96 1.04
CA GLU A 91 11.83 7.49 2.44
C GLU A 91 10.45 7.11 2.96
N MET A 92 9.42 7.92 2.69
CA MET A 92 8.03 7.60 3.08
C MET A 92 7.52 6.33 2.41
N SER A 93 7.90 6.08 1.15
CA SER A 93 7.56 4.86 0.44
C SER A 93 8.24 3.63 1.05
N SER A 94 9.52 3.75 1.45
CA SER A 94 10.26 2.69 2.15
C SER A 94 9.61 2.35 3.48
N VAL A 95 9.35 3.35 4.33
CA VAL A 95 8.67 3.18 5.62
C VAL A 95 7.31 2.49 5.45
N ARG A 96 6.53 2.90 4.43
CA ARG A 96 5.26 2.25 4.14
C ARG A 96 5.44 0.78 3.75
N GLY A 97 6.44 0.47 2.94
CA GLY A 97 6.78 -0.92 2.57
C GLY A 97 7.07 -1.76 3.81
N GLU A 98 7.94 -1.29 4.68
CA GLU A 98 8.32 -2.00 5.91
C GLU A 98 7.11 -2.23 6.84
N ILE A 99 6.23 -1.22 6.98
CA ILE A 99 5.00 -1.36 7.78
C ILE A 99 4.07 -2.42 7.17
N MET A 100 3.91 -2.43 5.83
CA MET A 100 3.06 -3.41 5.16
C MET A 100 3.62 -4.83 5.30
N ASP A 101 4.94 -5.00 5.19
CA ASP A 101 5.59 -6.29 5.36
C ASP A 101 5.45 -6.79 6.80
N ALA A 102 5.62 -5.92 7.79
CA ALA A 102 5.39 -6.25 9.19
C ALA A 102 3.92 -6.65 9.46
N GLN A 103 2.95 -5.93 8.89
CA GLN A 103 1.53 -6.26 9.00
C GLN A 103 1.19 -7.59 8.33
N ASN A 104 1.75 -7.86 7.15
CA ASN A 104 1.54 -9.13 6.45
C ASN A 104 2.09 -10.31 7.25
N SER A 105 3.29 -10.17 7.81
CA SER A 105 3.89 -11.16 8.68
C SER A 105 3.05 -11.44 9.94
N PHE A 106 2.55 -10.36 10.58
CA PHE A 106 1.66 -10.47 11.74
C PHE A 106 0.34 -11.17 11.39
N ASN A 107 -0.31 -10.78 10.28
CA ASN A 107 -1.56 -11.39 9.83
C ASN A 107 -1.37 -12.86 9.47
N TYR A 108 -0.26 -13.20 8.82
CA TYR A 108 0.08 -14.57 8.47
C TYR A 108 0.24 -15.45 9.72
N LYS A 109 1.00 -14.99 10.72
CA LYS A 109 1.13 -15.67 11.99
C LYS A 109 -0.22 -15.83 12.70
N ALA A 110 -1.03 -14.78 12.72
CA ALA A 110 -2.36 -14.82 13.32
C ALA A 110 -3.29 -15.84 12.63
N SER A 111 -3.21 -15.99 11.30
CA SER A 111 -3.99 -17.00 10.58
C SER A 111 -3.57 -18.43 10.97
N ILE A 112 -2.26 -18.71 11.04
CA ILE A 112 -1.76 -20.02 11.46
C ILE A 112 -2.24 -20.36 12.88
N VAL A 113 -2.14 -19.40 13.80
CA VAL A 113 -2.63 -19.58 15.18
C VAL A 113 -4.13 -19.86 15.22
N ALA A 114 -4.93 -19.13 14.42
CA ALA A 114 -6.37 -19.35 14.33
C ALA A 114 -6.72 -20.75 13.79
N ASP A 115 -5.99 -21.23 12.78
CA ASP A 115 -6.14 -22.57 12.22
C ASP A 115 -5.80 -23.66 13.25
N ILE A 116 -4.69 -23.48 13.97
CA ILE A 116 -4.29 -24.39 15.07
C ILE A 116 -5.37 -24.45 16.14
N LEU A 117 -5.87 -23.29 16.60
CA LEU A 117 -6.90 -23.24 17.64
C LEU A 117 -8.21 -23.88 17.18
N THR A 118 -8.59 -23.68 15.92
CA THR A 118 -9.77 -24.30 15.31
C THR A 118 -9.63 -25.82 15.27
N ASN A 119 -8.47 -26.32 14.86
CA ASN A 119 -8.18 -27.76 14.85
C ASN A 119 -8.18 -28.36 16.25
N ILE A 120 -7.56 -27.70 17.21
CA ILE A 120 -7.60 -28.13 18.62
C ILE A 120 -9.03 -28.19 19.14
N GLN A 121 -9.87 -27.19 18.82
CA GLN A 121 -11.28 -27.17 19.21
C GLN A 121 -12.06 -28.31 18.56
N ASN A 122 -11.82 -28.61 17.30
CA ASN A 122 -12.44 -29.73 16.61
C ASN A 122 -12.04 -31.07 17.23
N LEU A 123 -10.76 -31.25 17.53
CA LEU A 123 -10.24 -32.44 18.18
C LEU A 123 -10.79 -32.62 19.61
N TYR A 124 -11.11 -31.54 20.31
CA TYR A 124 -11.74 -31.61 21.64
C TYR A 124 -13.11 -32.30 21.61
N TYR A 125 -13.87 -32.14 20.51
CA TYR A 125 -15.19 -32.76 20.36
C TYR A 125 -15.15 -34.21 19.90
N VAL A 126 -14.12 -34.61 19.15
CA VAL A 126 -14.06 -35.93 18.51
C VAL A 126 -12.92 -36.81 19.03
N GLY A 127 -11.93 -36.24 19.72
CA GLY A 127 -10.70 -36.90 20.13
C GLY A 127 -10.67 -37.34 21.59
N ASN A 128 -9.54 -38.00 21.96
CA ASN A 128 -9.23 -38.36 23.33
C ASN A 128 -8.77 -37.09 24.10
N GLN A 129 -9.46 -36.72 25.18
CA GLN A 129 -9.15 -35.55 25.99
C GLN A 129 -7.67 -35.47 26.44
N ARG A 130 -7.04 -36.62 26.74
CA ARG A 130 -5.63 -36.67 27.15
C ARG A 130 -4.70 -36.25 25.99
N GLU A 131 -5.05 -36.58 24.78
CA GLU A 131 -4.31 -36.23 23.57
C GLU A 131 -4.45 -34.74 23.25
N VAL A 132 -5.64 -34.20 23.35
CA VAL A 132 -5.93 -32.76 23.17
C VAL A 132 -5.14 -31.92 24.17
N VAL A 133 -5.06 -32.30 25.44
CA VAL A 133 -4.26 -31.60 26.46
C VAL A 133 -2.75 -31.58 26.09
N LYS A 134 -2.24 -32.70 25.56
CA LYS A 134 -0.82 -32.72 25.10
C LYS A 134 -0.60 -31.75 23.94
N ILE A 135 -1.49 -31.75 22.93
CA ILE A 135 -1.45 -30.88 21.79
C ILE A 135 -1.51 -29.41 22.23
N GLN A 136 -2.38 -29.08 23.18
CA GLN A 136 -2.49 -27.72 23.72
C GLN A 136 -1.20 -27.28 24.43
N ASN A 137 -0.58 -28.12 25.20
CA ASN A 137 0.68 -27.80 25.87
C ASN A 137 1.82 -27.61 24.87
N GLU A 138 1.91 -28.47 23.86
CA GLU A 138 2.91 -28.36 22.79
C GLU A 138 2.72 -27.05 21.99
N PHE A 139 1.49 -26.72 21.62
CA PHE A 139 1.18 -25.43 20.98
C PHE A 139 1.62 -24.26 21.85
N TYR A 140 1.32 -24.29 23.16
CA TYR A 140 1.69 -23.22 24.08
C TYR A 140 3.21 -23.03 24.14
N ASP A 141 3.97 -24.12 24.21
CA ASP A 141 5.44 -24.08 24.23
C ASP A 141 6.05 -23.53 22.94
N ILE A 142 5.45 -23.84 21.76
CA ILE A 142 5.88 -23.32 20.47
C ILE A 142 5.53 -21.84 20.36
N TYR A 143 4.31 -21.47 20.75
CA TYR A 143 3.82 -20.09 20.69
C TYR A 143 4.65 -19.15 21.57
N GLN A 144 5.05 -19.57 22.77
CA GLN A 144 5.89 -18.81 23.70
C GLN A 144 7.30 -18.51 23.13
N LYS A 145 7.81 -19.39 22.28
CA LYS A 145 9.14 -19.24 21.67
C LYS A 145 9.16 -18.35 20.45
N ASP A 146 7.98 -17.91 19.99
CA ASP A 146 7.79 -17.02 18.85
C ASP A 146 8.41 -17.52 17.53
N ASP A 147 8.46 -18.85 17.35
CA ASP A 147 9.08 -19.55 16.23
C ASP A 147 8.02 -19.85 15.15
N LEU A 148 8.00 -19.02 14.10
CA LEU A 148 7.00 -19.12 13.03
C LEU A 148 7.09 -20.42 12.26
N GLU A 149 8.32 -20.91 11.97
CA GLU A 149 8.55 -22.15 11.23
C GLU A 149 7.97 -23.35 11.98
N LYS A 150 8.19 -23.41 13.30
CA LYS A 150 7.60 -24.44 14.14
C LYS A 150 6.08 -24.35 14.25
N LEU A 151 5.52 -23.14 14.26
CA LEU A 151 4.06 -22.96 14.22
C LEU A 151 3.47 -23.48 12.92
N GLU A 152 4.11 -23.22 11.77
CA GLU A 152 3.68 -23.75 10.49
C GLU A 152 3.73 -25.28 10.44
N ASP A 153 4.83 -25.86 10.88
CA ASP A 153 4.98 -27.32 10.89
C ASP A 153 4.00 -27.99 11.86
N PHE A 154 3.77 -27.38 13.00
CA PHE A 154 2.78 -27.85 13.96
C PHE A 154 1.35 -27.75 13.38
N SER A 155 1.01 -26.67 12.69
CA SER A 155 -0.29 -26.51 12.00
C SER A 155 -0.51 -27.63 10.99
N LYS A 156 0.48 -27.90 10.12
CA LYS A 156 0.42 -29.00 9.12
C LYS A 156 0.24 -30.38 9.76
N GLN A 157 0.95 -30.65 10.85
CA GLN A 157 0.81 -31.92 11.58
C GLN A 157 -0.59 -32.06 12.20
N LEU A 158 -1.12 -30.96 12.72
CA LEU A 158 -2.45 -30.93 13.32
C LEU A 158 -3.56 -31.12 12.28
N ASP A 159 -3.40 -30.56 11.08
CA ASP A 159 -4.31 -30.78 9.95
C ASP A 159 -4.40 -32.27 9.59
N ILE A 160 -3.26 -32.96 9.50
CA ILE A 160 -3.20 -34.40 9.21
C ILE A 160 -3.94 -35.21 10.29
N ILE A 161 -3.72 -34.87 11.57
CA ILE A 161 -4.39 -35.52 12.70
C ILE A 161 -5.91 -35.28 12.61
N ALA A 162 -6.34 -34.04 12.38
CA ALA A 162 -7.75 -33.67 12.28
C ALA A 162 -8.47 -34.37 11.11
N GLU A 163 -7.79 -34.47 9.95
CA GLU A 163 -8.31 -35.22 8.80
C GLU A 163 -8.43 -36.72 9.09
N GLY A 164 -7.46 -37.31 9.82
CA GLY A 164 -7.50 -38.70 10.24
C GLY A 164 -8.74 -39.03 11.10
N TYR A 165 -9.12 -38.13 12.01
CA TYR A 165 -10.33 -38.31 12.82
C TYR A 165 -11.62 -38.17 11.98
N LYS A 166 -11.68 -37.23 11.07
CA LYS A 166 -12.82 -37.07 10.13
C LYS A 166 -13.02 -38.32 9.25
N ALA A 167 -11.92 -38.94 8.79
CA ALA A 167 -11.98 -40.12 7.94
C ALA A 167 -12.47 -41.39 8.70
N GLN A 168 -12.36 -41.39 10.02
CA GLN A 168 -12.86 -42.50 10.86
C GLN A 168 -14.35 -42.38 11.22
N GLY A 169 -15.02 -41.34 10.72
CA GLY A 169 -16.48 -41.17 10.88
C GLY A 169 -16.90 -40.69 12.28
N LEU A 170 -16.00 -40.05 12.99
CA LEU A 170 -16.25 -39.39 14.28
C LEU A 170 -16.42 -37.89 14.13
#